data_a6220f0ccfa55ff489f8c729612f78f4
#
_entry.id   a6220f0ccfa55ff489f8c729612f78f4
#
_cell.length_a   1.000
_cell.length_b   1.000
_cell.length_c   1.000
_cell.angle_alpha   90.00
_cell.angle_beta   90.00
_cell.angle_gamma   90.00
#
_symmetry.space_group_name_H-M   'P 1'
#
loop_
_entity.id
_entity.type
_entity.pdbx_description
1 polymer ?
#
loop_
_entity_poly.entity_id
_entity_poly.type
_entity_poly.pdbx_seq_one_letter_code
_entity_poly.pdbx_strand_id
1 'polypeptide(L)' 'ADKEFADIVEICQQQGYITVKDMIREFGVTRYHANKVLNDLCEEPAARMYATKEGPVTLYRLWKKE' A
#
# COMPACT_ATOMS: atom_id res chain seq x y z
N ALA A 1 -8.35 1.02 11.54
CA ALA A 1 -6.94 0.87 11.23
C ALA A 1 -6.62 -0.54 10.79
N ASP A 2 -7.00 -1.52 11.61
CA ASP A 2 -6.69 -2.90 11.27
C ASP A 2 -7.41 -3.35 10.02
N LYS A 3 -8.65 -2.91 9.85
CA LYS A 3 -9.41 -3.28 8.67
C LYS A 3 -8.81 -2.67 7.41
N GLU A 4 -8.37 -1.43 7.49
CA GLU A 4 -7.75 -0.79 6.34
C GLU A 4 -6.49 -1.52 5.93
N PHE A 5 -5.68 -1.93 6.91
CA PHE A 5 -4.46 -2.67 6.60
C PHE A 5 -4.79 -4.02 5.97
N ALA A 6 -5.79 -4.72 6.49
CA ALA A 6 -6.17 -6.01 5.93
C ALA A 6 -6.63 -5.87 4.49
N ASP A 7 -7.38 -4.81 4.19
CA ASP A 7 -7.83 -4.57 2.82
C ASP A 7 -6.66 -4.24 1.90
N ILE A 8 -5.69 -3.47 2.40
CA ILE A 8 -4.50 -3.16 1.61
C ILE A 8 -3.74 -4.43 1.27
N VAL A 9 -3.59 -5.32 2.26
CA VAL A 9 -2.89 -6.59 2.03
C VAL A 9 -3.62 -7.41 0.98
N GLU A 10 -4.94 -7.44 1.05
CA GLU A 10 -5.72 -8.21 0.09
C GLU A 10 -5.53 -7.67 -1.33
N ILE A 11 -5.56 -6.36 -1.48
CA ILE A 11 -5.36 -5.76 -2.80
C ILE A 11 -3.98 -6.10 -3.33
N CYS A 12 -2.95 -6.03 -2.47
CA CYS A 12 -1.61 -6.38 -2.87
C CYS A 12 -1.52 -7.83 -3.31
N GLN A 13 -2.25 -8.73 -2.65
CA GLN A 13 -2.23 -10.12 -3.02
C GLN A 13 -2.93 -10.38 -4.34
N GLN A 14 -3.97 -9.61 -4.62
CA GLN A 14 -4.74 -9.80 -5.85
C GLN A 14 -4.05 -9.25 -7.08
N GLN A 15 -3.47 -8.07 -6.97
CA GLN A 15 -2.86 -7.44 -8.15
C GLN A 15 -1.35 -7.27 -8.06
N GLY A 16 -0.75 -7.63 -6.94
CA GLY A 16 0.69 -7.60 -6.81
C GLY A 16 1.25 -6.30 -6.25
N TYR A 17 0.42 -5.29 -6.09
CA TYR A 17 0.85 -3.99 -5.57
C TYR A 17 -0.36 -3.17 -5.20
N ILE A 18 -0.11 -2.02 -4.57
CA ILE A 18 -1.15 -1.03 -4.34
C ILE A 18 -0.52 0.35 -4.54
N THR A 19 -1.30 1.29 -5.03
CA THR A 19 -0.83 2.65 -5.28
C THR A 19 -1.69 3.63 -4.50
N VAL A 20 -1.22 4.89 -4.45
CA VAL A 20 -2.01 5.96 -3.84
C VAL A 20 -3.37 6.06 -4.54
N LYS A 21 -3.36 5.92 -5.85
CA LYS A 21 -4.60 5.99 -6.62
C LYS A 21 -5.57 4.89 -6.21
N ASP A 22 -5.06 3.68 -5.97
CA ASP A 22 -5.91 2.59 -5.51
C ASP A 22 -6.51 2.91 -4.14
N MET A 23 -5.71 3.51 -3.26
CA MET A 23 -6.22 3.89 -1.95
C MET A 23 -7.38 4.87 -2.07
N ILE A 24 -7.22 5.86 -2.92
CA ILE A 24 -8.26 6.87 -3.10
C ILE A 24 -9.52 6.22 -3.65
N ARG A 25 -9.37 5.33 -4.64
CA ARG A 25 -10.51 4.69 -5.27
C ARG A 25 -11.23 3.72 -4.34
N GLU A 26 -10.46 2.92 -3.62
CA GLU A 26 -11.06 1.85 -2.81
C GLU A 26 -11.56 2.33 -1.45
N PHE A 27 -10.87 3.31 -0.87
CA PHE A 27 -11.21 3.73 0.48
C PHE A 27 -11.78 5.14 0.57
N GLY A 28 -11.77 5.87 -0.52
CA GLY A 28 -12.29 7.24 -0.51
C GLY A 28 -11.48 8.21 0.32
N VAL A 29 -10.20 7.94 0.51
CA VAL A 29 -9.33 8.80 1.31
C VAL A 29 -8.67 9.84 0.42
N THR A 30 -8.07 10.86 1.05
CA THR A 30 -7.34 11.87 0.30
C THR A 30 -5.97 11.35 -0.11
N ARG A 31 -5.36 12.04 -1.07
CA ARG A 31 -4.01 11.68 -1.50
C ARG A 31 -3.02 11.79 -0.33
N TYR A 32 -3.17 12.83 0.48
CA TYR A 32 -2.28 13.01 1.62
C TYR A 32 -2.40 11.82 2.58
N HIS A 33 -3.63 11.44 2.89
CA HIS A 33 -3.85 10.33 3.80
C HIS A 33 -3.29 9.03 3.22
N ALA A 34 -3.52 8.80 1.92
CA ALA A 34 -3.04 7.59 1.27
C ALA A 34 -1.51 7.52 1.33
N ASN A 35 -0.85 8.63 1.00
CA ASN A 35 0.60 8.68 1.06
C ASN A 35 1.12 8.39 2.46
N LYS A 36 0.48 9.00 3.45
CA LYS A 36 0.92 8.82 4.83
C LYS A 36 0.77 7.38 5.28
N VAL A 37 -0.37 6.77 4.99
CA VAL A 37 -0.63 5.40 5.40
C VAL A 37 0.38 4.45 4.73
N LEU A 38 0.56 4.59 3.44
CA LEU A 38 1.46 3.69 2.72
C LEU A 38 2.91 3.87 3.14
N ASN A 39 3.34 5.12 3.38
CA ASN A 39 4.69 5.37 3.87
C ASN A 39 4.90 4.79 5.25
N ASP A 40 3.90 4.96 6.13
CA ASP A 40 3.99 4.41 7.47
C ASP A 40 4.11 2.89 7.43
N LEU A 41 3.36 2.24 6.54
CA LEU A 41 3.42 0.79 6.41
C LEU A 41 4.79 0.33 5.91
N CYS A 42 5.40 1.11 5.02
CA CYS A 42 6.73 0.75 4.54
C CYS A 42 7.77 0.81 5.64
N GLU A 43 7.55 1.67 6.63
CA GLU A 43 8.49 1.80 7.75
C GLU A 43 8.18 0.84 8.89
N GLU A 44 7.05 0.16 8.82
CA GLU A 44 6.65 -0.77 9.87
C GLU A 44 7.13 -2.18 9.51
N PRO A 45 8.09 -2.73 10.27
CA PRO A 45 8.61 -4.05 9.94
C PRO A 45 7.55 -5.15 9.89
N ALA A 46 6.55 -5.04 10.74
CA ALA A 46 5.50 -6.06 10.78
C ALA A 46 4.63 -6.06 9.53
N ALA A 47 4.56 -4.93 8.83
CA ALA A 47 3.74 -4.84 7.63
C ALA A 47 4.40 -5.48 6.42
N ARG A 48 5.72 -5.53 6.41
CA ARG A 48 6.48 -6.17 5.34
C ARG A 48 6.17 -5.58 3.97
N MET A 49 6.15 -4.27 3.89
CA MET A 49 5.88 -3.56 2.64
C MET A 49 7.10 -2.77 2.20
N TYR A 50 7.19 -2.56 0.90
CA TYR A 50 8.27 -1.75 0.34
C TYR A 50 7.75 -1.02 -0.89
N ALA A 51 8.41 0.07 -1.23
CA ALA A 51 8.00 0.92 -2.35
C ALA A 51 8.93 0.70 -3.53
N THR A 52 8.34 0.61 -4.72
CA THR A 52 9.08 0.48 -5.96
C THR A 52 8.60 1.55 -6.93
N LYS A 53 9.53 2.28 -7.52
CA LYS A 53 9.15 3.33 -8.44
C LYS A 53 9.08 2.80 -9.86
N GLU A 54 7.95 3.03 -10.51
CA GLU A 54 7.74 2.63 -11.89
C GLU A 54 7.37 3.87 -12.68
N GLY A 55 8.38 4.51 -13.26
CA GLY A 55 8.13 5.77 -13.94
C GLY A 55 7.63 6.81 -12.97
N PRO A 56 6.54 7.50 -13.29
CA PRO A 56 6.00 8.53 -12.40
C PRO A 56 5.14 7.96 -11.25
N VAL A 57 4.95 6.64 -11.21
CA VAL A 57 4.07 6.02 -10.23
C VAL A 57 4.89 5.22 -9.24
N THR A 58 4.52 5.32 -7.96
CA THR A 58 5.14 4.51 -6.91
C THR A 58 4.22 3.34 -6.59
N LEU A 59 4.76 2.14 -6.68
CA LEU A 59 4.03 0.93 -6.36
C LEU A 59 4.46 0.44 -4.99
N TYR A 60 3.48 0.07 -4.16
CA TYR A 60 3.74 -0.45 -2.83
C TYR A 60 3.44 -1.94 -2.84
N ARG A 61 4.44 -2.76 -2.53
CA ARG A 61 4.33 -4.21 -2.61
C ARG A 61 4.61 -4.84 -1.27
N LEU A 62 4.16 -6.08 -1.13
CA LEU A 62 4.48 -6.87 0.05
C LEU A 62 5.74 -7.68 -0.22
N TRP A 63 6.59 -7.83 0.82
CA TRP A 63 7.73 -8.70 0.71
C TRP A 63 7.27 -10.12 0.49
N LYS A 64 7.95 -10.80 -0.41
CA LYS A 64 7.63 -12.18 -0.65
C LYS A 64 8.01 -13.02 0.55
N LYS A 65 7.17 -13.98 0.85
CA LYS A 65 7.44 -14.89 1.92
C LYS A 65 8.21 -16.08 1.41
N GLU A 66 9.22 -16.46 2.13
CA GLU A 66 10.05 -17.59 1.73
C GLU A 66 9.56 -18.90 2.28
#